data_81b1bf8e7d00cabba7184b0225743883
#
_entry.id   81b1bf8e7d00cabba7184b0225743883
#
_cell.length_a   1.000
_cell.length_b   1.000
_cell.length_c   1.000
_cell.angle_alpha   90.00
_cell.angle_beta   90.00
_cell.angle_gamma   90.00
#
_symmetry.space_group_name_H-M   'P 1'
#
loop_
_entity.id
_entity.type
_entity.pdbx_description
1 polymer ?
#
loop_
_entity_poly.entity_id
_entity_poly.type
_entity_poly.pdbx_seq_one_letter_code
_entity_poly.pdbx_strand_id
1 'polypeptide(L)'
;MTTVVLLSKDPGLLVQLQQAFAEHAPELRAVLADDPAAEQAIVAACWYPPAGSLGRLPDLRLVHSVAAGVDHLRTDPSAADLPVCRVVDPDHRRGMIEYVRWTVLHYHRDFDRAI
;
A
#
# COMPACT_ATOMS: atom_id res chain seq x y z
N MET A 1 19.94 6.33 8.71
CA MET A 1 19.03 6.03 7.59
C MET A 1 17.77 5.40 8.15
N THR A 2 16.62 5.92 7.77
CA THR A 2 15.34 5.39 8.20
C THR A 2 15.05 4.06 7.51
N THR A 3 14.70 3.05 8.27
CA THR A 3 14.36 1.73 7.75
C THR A 3 12.84 1.61 7.60
N VAL A 4 12.43 1.20 6.40
CA VAL A 4 11.04 0.93 6.03
C VAL A 4 10.93 -0.55 5.70
N VAL A 5 10.02 -1.26 6.36
CA VAL A 5 9.74 -2.65 6.01
C VAL A 5 8.59 -2.71 5.01
N LEU A 6 8.75 -3.54 3.99
CA LEU A 6 7.74 -3.78 2.97
C LEU A 6 7.00 -5.07 3.30
N LEU A 7 5.69 -4.99 3.49
CA LEU A 7 4.86 -6.13 3.89
C LEU A 7 3.71 -6.32 2.92
N SER A 8 3.67 -7.48 2.28
CA SER A 8 2.55 -7.89 1.43
C SER A 8 2.53 -9.41 1.27
N LYS A 9 1.36 -9.97 1.03
CA LYS A 9 1.20 -11.37 0.59
C LYS A 9 1.53 -11.57 -0.89
N ASP A 10 1.72 -10.48 -1.63
CA ASP A 10 2.02 -10.50 -3.06
C ASP A 10 3.53 -10.30 -3.31
N PRO A 11 4.27 -11.36 -3.67
CA PRO A 11 5.71 -11.26 -3.92
C PRO A 11 6.07 -10.34 -5.09
N GLY A 12 5.23 -10.29 -6.11
CA GLY A 12 5.44 -9.41 -7.27
C GLY A 12 5.39 -7.94 -6.89
N LEU A 13 4.45 -7.57 -6.02
CA LEU A 13 4.35 -6.21 -5.50
C LEU A 13 5.58 -5.84 -4.67
N LEU A 14 6.10 -6.76 -3.85
CA LEU A 14 7.30 -6.51 -3.05
C LEU A 14 8.51 -6.17 -3.92
N VAL A 15 8.69 -6.87 -5.04
CA VAL A 15 9.77 -6.57 -6.00
C VAL A 15 9.59 -5.16 -6.58
N GLN A 16 8.38 -4.82 -6.99
CA GLN A 16 8.07 -3.49 -7.54
C GLN A 16 8.32 -2.39 -6.52
N LEU A 17 7.93 -2.59 -5.27
CA LEU A 17 8.15 -1.62 -4.21
C LEU A 17 9.64 -1.43 -3.91
N GLN A 18 10.42 -2.51 -3.86
CA GLN A 18 11.87 -2.40 -3.67
C GLN A 18 12.53 -1.57 -4.77
N GLN A 19 12.14 -1.81 -6.02
CA GLN A 19 12.65 -1.04 -7.15
C GLN A 19 12.25 0.43 -7.06
N ALA A 20 10.99 0.71 -6.73
CA ALA A 20 10.49 2.07 -6.60
C ALA A 20 11.20 2.84 -5.49
N PHE A 21 11.43 2.22 -4.34
CA PHE A 21 12.19 2.85 -3.26
C PHE A 21 13.63 3.13 -3.66
N ALA A 22 14.29 2.18 -4.32
CA ALA A 22 15.67 2.36 -4.78
C ALA A 22 15.80 3.50 -5.79
N GLU A 23 14.81 3.66 -6.66
CA GLU A 23 14.82 4.68 -7.70
C GLU A 23 14.41 6.06 -7.17
N HIS A 24 13.35 6.13 -6.35
CA HIS A 24 12.71 7.40 -5.98
C HIS A 24 12.99 7.87 -4.56
N ALA A 25 13.45 6.99 -3.68
CA ALA A 25 13.74 7.31 -2.29
C ALA A 25 14.99 6.58 -1.78
N PRO A 26 16.15 6.78 -2.44
CA PRO A 26 17.39 6.07 -2.08
C PRO A 26 17.91 6.40 -0.68
N GLU A 27 17.43 7.49 -0.08
CA GLU A 27 17.75 7.87 1.30
C GLU A 27 17.05 6.99 2.35
N LEU A 28 16.06 6.21 1.96
CA LEU A 28 15.39 5.25 2.83
C LEU A 28 15.93 3.85 2.62
N ARG A 29 16.01 3.09 3.71
CA ARG A 29 16.34 1.67 3.63
C ARG A 29 15.05 0.86 3.57
N ALA A 30 14.64 0.46 2.37
CA ALA A 30 13.47 -0.40 2.19
C ALA A 30 13.88 -1.87 2.19
N VAL A 31 13.37 -2.63 3.15
CA VAL A 31 13.74 -4.03 3.37
C VAL A 31 12.51 -4.93 3.41
N LEU A 32 12.70 -6.21 3.09
CA LEU A 32 11.66 -7.23 3.26
C LEU A 32 11.63 -7.75 4.70
N ALA A 33 10.56 -8.45 5.05
CA ALA A 33 10.35 -8.94 6.41
C ALA A 33 11.41 -9.94 6.90
N ASP A 34 12.04 -10.67 5.99
CA ASP A 34 13.09 -11.65 6.30
C ASP A 34 14.49 -11.03 6.44
N ASP A 35 14.64 -9.76 6.10
CA ASP A 35 15.90 -9.05 6.31
C ASP A 35 16.07 -8.77 7.82
N PRO A 36 17.27 -9.05 8.39
CA PRO A 36 17.54 -8.73 9.79
C PRO A 36 17.32 -7.25 10.15
N ALA A 37 17.50 -6.33 9.20
CA ALA A 37 17.27 -4.91 9.41
C ALA A 37 15.77 -4.57 9.59
N ALA A 38 14.86 -5.47 9.26
CA ALA A 38 13.42 -5.25 9.44
C ALA A 38 13.04 -4.99 10.91
N GLU A 39 13.77 -5.55 11.88
CA GLU A 39 13.53 -5.30 13.30
C GLU A 39 13.75 -3.83 13.70
N GLN A 40 14.52 -3.10 12.92
CA GLN A 40 14.80 -1.68 13.15
C GLN A 40 13.81 -0.76 12.44
N ALA A 41 12.85 -1.31 11.72
CA ALA A 41 11.90 -0.52 10.94
C ALA A 41 11.00 0.30 11.85
N ILE A 42 10.86 1.57 11.53
CA ILE A 42 9.92 2.48 12.19
C ILE A 42 8.69 2.74 11.35
N VAL A 43 8.71 2.40 10.07
CA VAL A 43 7.58 2.51 9.15
C VAL A 43 7.38 1.18 8.43
N ALA A 44 6.14 0.75 8.32
CA ALA A 44 5.75 -0.38 7.48
C ALA A 44 4.93 0.12 6.29
N ALA A 45 5.40 -0.17 5.08
CA ALA A 45 4.66 0.07 3.85
C ALA A 45 3.94 -1.21 3.45
N CYS A 46 2.62 -1.18 3.45
CA CYS A 46 1.80 -2.39 3.45
C CYS A 46 0.77 -2.43 2.33
N TRP A 47 0.61 -3.62 1.78
CA TRP A 47 -0.56 -4.01 1.00
C TRP A 47 -0.91 -5.46 1.32
N TYR A 48 -1.99 -5.66 2.07
CA TYR A 48 -2.36 -6.98 2.60
C TYR A 48 -1.17 -7.69 3.28
N PRO A 49 -0.66 -7.12 4.39
CA PRO A 49 0.45 -7.75 5.11
C PRO A 49 0.03 -9.10 5.69
N PRO A 50 0.95 -10.06 5.84
CA PRO A 50 0.64 -11.30 6.54
C PRO A 50 0.11 -11.03 7.95
N ALA A 51 -0.88 -11.82 8.37
CA ALA A 51 -1.51 -11.66 9.67
C ALA A 51 -0.48 -11.68 10.81
N GLY A 52 -0.56 -10.71 11.71
CA GLY A 52 0.34 -10.60 12.87
C GLY A 52 1.74 -10.09 12.56
N SER A 53 2.08 -9.82 11.29
CA SER A 53 3.43 -9.37 10.91
C SER A 53 3.80 -8.03 11.51
N LEU A 54 2.84 -7.13 11.69
CA LEU A 54 3.08 -5.81 12.28
C LEU A 54 3.44 -5.89 13.77
N GLY A 55 2.86 -6.83 14.48
CA GLY A 55 3.14 -7.03 15.92
C GLY A 55 4.52 -7.59 16.23
N ARG A 56 5.26 -8.06 15.22
CA ARG A 56 6.61 -8.58 15.36
C ARG A 56 7.69 -7.51 15.23
N LEU A 57 7.30 -6.27 14.97
CA LEU A 57 8.20 -5.16 14.70
C LEU A 57 8.21 -4.22 15.91
N PRO A 58 9.21 -4.33 16.81
CA PRO A 58 9.17 -3.66 18.12
C PRO A 58 9.27 -2.14 18.03
N ASP A 59 9.95 -1.62 17.01
CA ASP A 59 10.20 -0.17 16.88
C ASP A 59 9.22 0.52 15.92
N LEU A 60 8.21 -0.20 15.45
CA LEU A 60 7.26 0.33 14.47
C LEU A 60 6.43 1.48 15.05
N ARG A 61 6.39 2.60 14.34
CA ARG A 61 5.68 3.84 14.73
C ARG A 61 4.58 4.25 13.78
N LEU A 62 4.64 3.78 12.54
CA LEU A 62 3.71 4.18 11.49
C LEU A 62 3.46 3.03 10.54
N VAL A 63 2.20 2.84 10.19
CA VAL A 63 1.79 1.91 9.13
C VAL A 63 1.25 2.73 7.97
N HIS A 64 1.80 2.52 6.78
CA HIS A 64 1.37 3.23 5.58
C HIS A 64 0.83 2.23 4.56
N SER A 65 -0.44 2.38 4.18
CA SER A 65 -0.97 1.66 3.03
C SER A 65 -0.33 2.20 1.77
N VAL A 66 0.14 1.33 0.89
CA VAL A 66 0.68 1.74 -0.43
C VAL A 66 -0.42 2.01 -1.44
N ALA A 67 -1.66 1.99 -1.00
CA ALA A 67 -2.85 2.28 -1.80
C ALA A 67 -3.79 3.24 -1.07
N ALA A 68 -4.90 3.61 -1.71
CA ALA A 68 -5.92 4.45 -1.10
C ALA A 68 -6.74 3.74 -0.03
N GLY A 69 -6.94 2.41 -0.16
CA GLY A 69 -7.69 1.61 0.80
C GLY A 69 -6.88 1.26 2.04
N VAL A 70 -7.54 1.16 3.19
CA VAL A 70 -6.94 0.79 4.47
C VAL A 70 -7.66 -0.37 5.16
N ASP A 71 -8.66 -0.95 4.54
CA ASP A 71 -9.48 -2.01 5.14
C ASP A 71 -8.65 -3.23 5.54
N HIS A 72 -7.67 -3.58 4.71
CA HIS A 72 -6.75 -4.69 4.95
C HIS A 72 -5.84 -4.48 6.18
N LEU A 73 -5.70 -3.24 6.67
CA LEU A 73 -4.92 -2.92 7.87
C LEU A 73 -5.80 -2.85 9.12
N ARG A 74 -7.04 -2.41 8.99
CA ARG A 74 -7.97 -2.25 10.12
C ARG A 74 -8.39 -3.57 10.76
N THR A 75 -8.35 -4.65 9.99
CA THR A 75 -8.71 -5.99 10.48
C THR A 75 -7.59 -6.69 11.22
N ASP A 76 -6.37 -6.14 11.20
CA ASP A 76 -5.22 -6.72 11.91
C ASP A 76 -5.11 -6.10 13.31
N PRO A 77 -5.38 -6.88 14.39
CA PRO A 77 -5.28 -6.37 15.76
C PRO A 77 -3.89 -5.85 16.11
N SER A 78 -2.84 -6.35 15.47
CA SER A 78 -1.45 -5.92 15.74
C SER A 78 -1.17 -4.48 15.30
N ALA A 79 -2.04 -3.90 14.46
CA ALA A 79 -1.94 -2.52 14.01
C ALA A 79 -2.87 -1.56 14.77
N ALA A 80 -3.66 -2.05 15.74
CA ALA A 80 -4.76 -1.30 16.36
C ALA A 80 -4.33 0.02 16.99
N ASP A 81 -3.13 0.07 17.61
CA ASP A 81 -2.62 1.22 18.33
C ASP A 81 -1.66 2.08 17.52
N LEU A 82 -1.43 1.75 16.25
CA LEU A 82 -0.50 2.47 15.38
C LEU A 82 -1.24 3.47 14.48
N PRO A 83 -0.65 4.65 14.23
CA PRO A 83 -1.16 5.54 13.20
C PRO A 83 -1.12 4.87 11.84
N VAL A 84 -2.19 5.01 11.07
CA VAL A 84 -2.31 4.45 9.72
C VAL A 84 -2.49 5.58 8.73
N CYS A 85 -1.61 5.63 7.74
CA CYS A 85 -1.69 6.54 6.61
C CYS A 85 -2.08 5.80 5.33
N ARG A 86 -2.49 6.55 4.34
CA ARG A 86 -2.87 6.03 3.02
C ARG A 86 -2.40 6.94 1.91
N VAL A 87 -2.42 6.44 0.68
CA VAL A 87 -2.17 7.27 -0.49
C VAL A 87 -3.42 8.12 -0.77
N VAL A 88 -3.22 9.42 -0.92
CA VAL A 88 -4.26 10.36 -1.36
C VAL A 88 -3.76 10.99 -2.64
N ASP A 89 -4.34 10.58 -3.76
CA ASP A 89 -3.97 11.04 -5.08
C ASP A 89 -5.18 11.68 -5.77
N PRO A 90 -5.16 13.01 -6.00
CA PRO A 90 -6.25 13.69 -6.69
C PRO A 90 -6.49 13.19 -8.11
N ASP A 91 -5.45 12.78 -8.82
CA ASP A 91 -5.57 12.26 -10.18
C ASP A 91 -6.24 10.89 -10.19
N HIS A 92 -5.95 10.03 -9.21
CA HIS A 92 -6.65 8.76 -9.05
C HIS A 92 -8.16 8.98 -8.83
N ARG A 93 -8.53 9.92 -7.97
CA ARG A 93 -9.93 10.25 -7.72
C ARG A 93 -10.62 10.76 -8.98
N ARG A 94 -9.97 11.64 -9.72
CA ARG A 94 -10.49 12.18 -10.99
C ARG A 94 -10.69 11.04 -12.00
N GLY A 95 -9.71 10.19 -12.16
CA GLY A 95 -9.80 9.04 -13.07
C GLY A 95 -10.93 8.09 -12.70
N MET A 96 -11.16 7.84 -11.42
CA MET A 96 -12.27 7.00 -10.97
C MET A 96 -13.64 7.65 -11.26
N ILE A 97 -13.76 8.96 -11.07
CA ILE A 97 -15.00 9.69 -11.42
C ILE A 97 -15.27 9.60 -12.92
N GLU A 98 -14.27 9.82 -13.74
CA GLU A 98 -14.38 9.74 -15.20
C GLU A 98 -14.75 8.33 -15.66
N TYR A 99 -14.12 7.31 -15.07
CA TYR A 99 -14.43 5.91 -15.35
C TYR A 99 -15.89 5.57 -15.04
N VAL A 100 -16.38 5.98 -13.88
CA VAL A 100 -17.78 5.74 -13.49
C VAL A 100 -18.74 6.47 -14.43
N ARG A 101 -18.46 7.72 -14.76
CA ARG A 101 -19.26 8.49 -15.73
C ARG A 101 -19.31 7.81 -17.10
N TRP A 102 -18.16 7.37 -17.59
CA TRP A 102 -18.09 6.64 -18.86
C TRP A 102 -18.91 5.36 -18.81
N THR A 103 -18.77 4.58 -17.75
CA THR A 103 -19.49 3.32 -17.57
C THR A 103 -21.00 3.52 -17.59
N VAL A 104 -21.50 4.51 -16.84
CA VAL A 104 -22.94 4.83 -16.80
C VAL A 104 -23.44 5.23 -18.18
N LEU A 105 -22.73 6.10 -18.89
CA LEU A 105 -23.12 6.53 -20.23
C LEU A 105 -23.06 5.38 -21.22
N HIS A 106 -22.04 4.54 -21.15
CA HIS A 106 -21.86 3.40 -22.03
C HIS A 106 -23.08 2.45 -21.97
N TYR A 107 -23.50 2.07 -20.79
CA TYR A 107 -24.63 1.18 -20.61
C TYR A 107 -25.97 1.86 -20.82
N HIS A 108 -26.11 3.10 -20.40
CA HIS A 108 -27.37 3.86 -20.58
C HIS A 108 -27.66 4.13 -22.06
N ARG A 109 -26.65 4.35 -22.86
CA ARG A 109 -26.77 4.68 -24.30
C ARG A 109 -26.54 3.48 -25.22
N ASP A 110 -26.38 2.29 -24.65
CA ASP A 110 -26.12 1.06 -25.41
C ASP A 110 -24.92 1.19 -26.37
N PHE A 111 -23.87 1.88 -25.96
CA PHE A 111 -22.69 2.09 -26.80
C PHE A 111 -21.99 0.77 -27.18
N ASP A 112 -22.08 -0.24 -26.34
CA ASP A 112 -21.59 -1.58 -26.60
C ASP A 112 -22.23 -2.21 -27.84
N ARG A 113 -23.46 -1.82 -28.18
CA ARG A 113 -24.16 -2.31 -29.38
C ARG A 113 -23.85 -1.49 -30.62
N ALA A 114 -23.32 -0.29 -30.44
CA ALA A 114 -22.96 0.62 -31.54
C ALA A 114 -21.54 0.38 -32.07
N ILE A 115 -20.72 -0.28 -31.32
CA ILE A 115 -19.35 -0.63 -31.64
C ILE A 115 -19.32 -2.05 -32.20
#